data_6dec304de8228a09b015709a77367552
#
_entry.id   6dec304de8228a09b015709a77367552
#
_cell.length_a   1.000
_cell.length_b   1.000
_cell.length_c   1.000
_cell.angle_alpha   90.00
_cell.angle_beta   90.00
_cell.angle_gamma   90.00
#
_symmetry.space_group_name_H-M   'P 1'
#
loop_
_entity.id
_entity.type
_entity.pdbx_description
1 polymer ?
#
loop_
_entity_poly.entity_id
_entity_poly.type
_entity_poly.pdbx_seq_one_letter_code
_entity_poly.pdbx_strand_id
1 'polypeptide(L)'
;KARISVNMADIGSKKLPIFLDSLRPKAYQLFDSSKYNVTFTGTSVVFLEGSSFIINSLRDSLILAFVIIFGCMIVLFRSWRILLISMVVNIVPLLITAGIMGWMGISMKPSTVLVFSVALGITIDVTIRFLVNFKQEMARHDDSIADNVRRTIHDTGLSIIYTSLI
;
A
#
# COMPACT_ATOMS: atom_id res chain seq x y z
N LYS A 1 -23.81 -16.22 -31.22
CA LYS A 1 -22.54 -15.91 -30.55
C LYS A 1 -21.41 -16.53 -31.35
N ALA A 2 -20.46 -15.75 -31.83
CA ALA A 2 -19.24 -16.22 -32.49
C ALA A 2 -18.04 -15.98 -31.59
N ARG A 3 -17.04 -16.87 -31.65
CA ARG A 3 -15.78 -16.72 -30.91
C ARG A 3 -14.63 -16.76 -31.91
N ILE A 4 -13.78 -15.75 -31.83
CA ILE A 4 -12.54 -15.68 -32.60
C ILE A 4 -11.39 -15.90 -31.62
N SER A 5 -10.59 -16.94 -31.85
CA SER A 5 -9.40 -17.25 -31.06
C SER A 5 -8.17 -16.74 -31.80
N VAL A 6 -7.37 -15.94 -31.11
CA VAL A 6 -6.11 -15.41 -31.63
C VAL A 6 -4.99 -15.82 -30.68
N ASN A 7 -3.97 -16.49 -31.22
CA ASN A 7 -2.75 -16.79 -30.48
C ASN A 7 -1.79 -15.61 -30.60
N MET A 8 -1.30 -15.17 -29.46
CA MET A 8 -0.43 -14.02 -29.34
C MET A 8 0.88 -14.40 -28.65
N ALA A 9 2.00 -13.86 -29.11
CA ALA A 9 3.27 -14.00 -28.40
C ALA A 9 3.17 -13.30 -27.02
N ASP A 10 3.94 -13.77 -26.06
CA ASP A 10 4.02 -13.14 -24.74
C ASP A 10 4.71 -11.78 -24.86
N ILE A 11 3.93 -10.72 -24.77
CA ILE A 11 4.39 -9.34 -24.82
C ILE A 11 4.55 -8.72 -23.42
N GLY A 12 4.28 -9.51 -22.38
CA GLY A 12 4.38 -9.09 -20.98
C GLY A 12 3.24 -8.19 -20.50
N SER A 13 3.02 -8.20 -19.19
CA SER A 13 1.89 -7.53 -18.55
C SER A 13 1.88 -6.00 -18.71
N LYS A 14 3.03 -5.36 -19.02
CA LYS A 14 3.11 -3.91 -19.21
C LYS A 14 2.63 -3.45 -20.60
N LYS A 15 2.89 -4.26 -21.63
CA LYS A 15 2.56 -3.91 -23.02
C LYS A 15 1.17 -4.39 -23.43
N LEU A 16 0.66 -5.43 -22.78
CA LEU A 16 -0.64 -6.02 -23.09
C LEU A 16 -1.82 -5.03 -22.97
N PRO A 17 -1.92 -4.17 -21.92
CA PRO A 17 -2.98 -3.17 -21.84
C PRO A 17 -2.96 -2.20 -23.03
N ILE A 18 -1.79 -1.67 -23.34
CA ILE A 18 -1.60 -0.69 -24.43
C ILE A 18 -2.01 -1.33 -25.77
N PHE A 19 -1.65 -2.58 -25.97
CA PHE A 19 -2.01 -3.31 -27.16
C PHE A 19 -3.54 -3.52 -27.25
N LEU A 20 -4.17 -3.96 -26.18
CA LEU A 20 -5.64 -4.13 -26.13
C LEU A 20 -6.37 -2.81 -26.37
N ASP A 21 -5.91 -1.73 -25.76
CA ASP A 21 -6.50 -0.39 -25.95
C ASP A 21 -6.36 0.10 -27.40
N SER A 22 -5.31 -0.32 -28.10
CA SER A 22 -5.14 -0.02 -29.55
C SER A 22 -6.03 -0.87 -30.43
N LEU A 23 -6.39 -2.08 -30.00
CA LEU A 23 -7.26 -3.00 -30.74
C LEU A 23 -8.75 -2.70 -30.57
N ARG A 24 -9.17 -2.24 -29.40
CA ARG A 24 -10.58 -1.91 -29.11
C ARG A 24 -11.21 -1.00 -30.17
N PRO A 25 -10.65 0.19 -30.46
CA PRO A 25 -11.25 1.07 -31.45
C PRO A 25 -11.27 0.47 -32.86
N LYS A 26 -10.26 -0.30 -33.26
CA LYS A 26 -10.22 -0.99 -34.54
C LYS A 26 -11.31 -2.07 -34.66
N ALA A 27 -11.54 -2.81 -33.58
CA ALA A 27 -12.61 -3.81 -33.55
C ALA A 27 -13.99 -3.15 -33.65
N TYR A 28 -14.22 -2.04 -32.96
CA TYR A 28 -15.48 -1.31 -33.04
C TYR A 28 -15.70 -0.57 -34.38
N GLN A 29 -14.64 -0.30 -35.14
CA GLN A 29 -14.77 0.19 -36.53
C GLN A 29 -15.20 -0.91 -37.50
N LEU A 30 -14.78 -2.15 -37.24
CA LEU A 30 -15.11 -3.30 -38.10
C LEU A 30 -16.48 -3.91 -37.76
N PHE A 31 -16.87 -3.86 -36.50
CA PHE A 31 -18.13 -4.41 -36.00
C PHE A 31 -19.02 -3.28 -35.50
N ASP A 32 -20.18 -3.13 -36.14
CA ASP A 32 -21.19 -2.13 -35.74
C ASP A 32 -21.62 -2.37 -34.29
N SER A 33 -21.28 -1.45 -33.40
CA SER A 33 -21.57 -1.52 -31.97
C SER A 33 -23.06 -1.51 -31.64
N SER A 34 -23.91 -1.12 -32.60
CA SER A 34 -25.38 -1.20 -32.42
C SER A 34 -25.92 -2.60 -32.58
N LYS A 35 -25.20 -3.47 -33.30
CA LYS A 35 -25.62 -4.85 -33.61
C LYS A 35 -24.81 -5.92 -32.88
N TYR A 36 -23.57 -5.63 -32.57
CA TYR A 36 -22.62 -6.60 -32.01
C TYR A 36 -21.95 -6.08 -30.77
N ASN A 37 -21.99 -6.90 -29.71
CA ASN A 37 -21.23 -6.64 -28.50
C ASN A 37 -19.88 -7.40 -28.59
N VAL A 38 -18.80 -6.66 -28.80
CA VAL A 38 -17.45 -7.23 -28.91
C VAL A 38 -16.79 -7.22 -27.55
N THR A 39 -16.51 -8.41 -27.02
CA THR A 39 -15.85 -8.58 -25.72
C THR A 39 -14.51 -9.28 -25.93
N PHE A 40 -13.44 -8.64 -25.47
CA PHE A 40 -12.12 -9.25 -25.41
C PHE A 40 -12.04 -10.12 -24.17
N THR A 41 -11.66 -11.38 -24.33
CA THR A 41 -11.52 -12.31 -23.21
C THR A 41 -10.35 -13.25 -23.47
N GLY A 42 -9.94 -13.97 -22.47
CA GLY A 42 -8.84 -14.93 -22.52
C GLY A 42 -8.08 -14.92 -21.21
N THR A 43 -7.31 -15.95 -20.94
CA THR A 43 -6.57 -16.10 -19.68
C THR A 43 -5.69 -14.88 -19.37
N SER A 44 -5.00 -14.37 -20.38
CA SER A 44 -4.12 -13.20 -20.23
C SER A 44 -4.89 -11.90 -19.92
N VAL A 45 -6.06 -11.71 -20.55
CA VAL A 45 -6.91 -10.52 -20.31
C VAL A 45 -7.52 -10.57 -18.92
N VAL A 46 -8.08 -11.72 -18.54
CA VAL A 46 -8.68 -11.92 -17.20
C VAL A 46 -7.64 -11.77 -16.10
N PHE A 47 -6.43 -12.31 -16.30
CA PHE A 47 -5.33 -12.14 -15.35
C PHE A 47 -4.92 -10.67 -15.22
N LEU A 48 -4.84 -9.93 -16.31
CA LEU A 48 -4.50 -8.52 -16.32
C LEU A 48 -5.55 -7.67 -15.59
N GLU A 49 -6.82 -7.85 -15.93
CA GLU A 49 -7.94 -7.13 -15.30
C GLU A 49 -8.05 -7.49 -13.82
N GLY A 50 -7.94 -8.77 -13.47
CA GLY A 50 -7.94 -9.22 -12.08
C GLY A 50 -6.77 -8.68 -11.27
N SER A 51 -5.56 -8.68 -11.85
CA SER A 51 -4.38 -8.11 -11.20
C SER A 51 -4.51 -6.60 -10.98
N SER A 52 -4.99 -5.87 -11.97
CA SER A 52 -5.24 -4.42 -11.86
C SER A 52 -6.32 -4.10 -10.84
N PHE A 53 -7.39 -4.89 -10.81
CA PHE A 53 -8.45 -4.73 -9.82
C PHE A 53 -7.92 -4.94 -8.39
N ILE A 54 -7.14 -6.01 -8.17
CA ILE A 54 -6.55 -6.29 -6.85
C ILE A 54 -5.62 -5.15 -6.41
N ILE A 55 -4.72 -4.68 -7.31
CA ILE A 55 -3.79 -3.59 -6.99
C ILE A 55 -4.54 -2.31 -6.63
N ASN A 56 -5.56 -1.94 -7.40
CA ASN A 56 -6.35 -0.74 -7.13
C ASN A 56 -7.14 -0.86 -5.82
N SER A 57 -7.79 -2.00 -5.57
CA SER A 57 -8.53 -2.24 -4.35
C SER A 57 -7.64 -2.22 -3.11
N LEU A 58 -6.43 -2.81 -3.20
CA LEU A 58 -5.45 -2.76 -2.11
C LEU A 58 -4.96 -1.34 -1.87
N ARG A 59 -4.68 -0.57 -2.93
CA ARG A 59 -4.29 0.84 -2.80
C ARG A 59 -5.37 1.65 -2.08
N ASP A 60 -6.62 1.50 -2.50
CA ASP A 60 -7.75 2.25 -1.93
C ASP A 60 -8.00 1.85 -0.47
N SER A 61 -7.86 0.56 -0.14
CA SER A 61 -7.89 0.05 1.24
C SER A 61 -6.76 0.59 2.09
N LEU A 62 -5.57 0.72 1.51
CA LEU A 62 -4.39 1.27 2.20
C LEU A 62 -4.61 2.75 2.53
N ILE A 63 -5.12 3.53 1.58
CA ILE A 63 -5.47 4.95 1.80
C ILE A 63 -6.52 5.07 2.90
N LEU A 64 -7.57 4.25 2.86
CA LEU A 64 -8.61 4.23 3.89
C LEU A 64 -8.04 3.89 5.26
N ALA A 65 -7.17 2.87 5.35
CA ALA A 65 -6.49 2.50 6.58
C ALA A 65 -5.66 3.67 7.14
N PHE A 66 -4.91 4.39 6.29
CA PHE A 66 -4.18 5.58 6.69
C PHE A 66 -5.09 6.66 7.28
N VAL A 67 -6.23 6.92 6.64
CA VAL A 67 -7.20 7.92 7.12
C VAL A 67 -7.76 7.54 8.49
N ILE A 68 -8.11 6.27 8.68
CA ILE A 68 -8.64 5.77 9.97
C ILE A 68 -7.56 5.87 11.05
N ILE A 69 -6.34 5.42 10.77
CA ILE A 69 -5.22 5.48 11.73
C ILE A 69 -4.90 6.92 12.10
N PHE A 70 -4.87 7.81 11.12
CA PHE A 70 -4.68 9.24 11.33
C PHE A 70 -5.75 9.83 12.24
N GLY A 71 -7.01 9.48 12.01
CA GLY A 71 -8.14 9.87 12.86
C GLY A 71 -7.99 9.36 14.30
N CYS A 72 -7.65 8.09 14.48
CA CYS A 72 -7.39 7.51 15.80
C CYS A 72 -6.23 8.20 16.53
N MET A 73 -5.16 8.51 15.81
CA MET A 73 -4.00 9.20 16.35
C MET A 73 -4.32 10.63 16.80
N ILE A 74 -5.17 11.36 16.06
CA ILE A 74 -5.65 12.70 16.48
C ILE A 74 -6.39 12.60 17.81
N VAL A 75 -7.32 11.66 17.93
CA VAL A 75 -8.11 11.46 19.15
C VAL A 75 -7.21 11.09 20.33
N LEU A 76 -6.24 10.20 20.10
CA LEU A 76 -5.38 9.68 21.15
C LEU A 76 -4.37 10.71 21.67
N PHE A 77 -3.70 11.44 20.78
CA PHE A 77 -2.59 12.32 21.15
C PHE A 77 -3.00 13.78 21.32
N ARG A 78 -4.10 14.19 20.70
CA ARG A 78 -4.62 15.56 20.79
C ARG A 78 -3.59 16.67 20.49
N SER A 79 -2.48 16.28 19.84
CA SER A 79 -1.34 17.13 19.49
C SER A 79 -0.97 16.94 18.02
N TRP A 80 -1.19 17.98 17.22
CA TRP A 80 -0.89 17.96 15.78
C TRP A 80 0.61 17.76 15.48
N ARG A 81 1.50 18.26 16.34
CA ARG A 81 2.95 18.12 16.18
C ARG A 81 3.40 16.66 16.29
N ILE A 82 2.94 15.94 17.30
CA ILE A 82 3.26 14.53 17.53
C ILE A 82 2.75 13.70 16.36
N LEU A 83 1.54 14.03 15.87
CA LEU A 83 0.93 13.36 14.74
C LEU A 83 1.76 13.49 13.47
N LEU A 84 2.21 14.70 13.11
CA LEU A 84 3.01 14.92 11.90
C LEU A 84 4.35 14.19 11.98
N ILE A 85 5.05 14.25 13.11
CA ILE A 85 6.33 13.56 13.31
C ILE A 85 6.12 12.03 13.14
N SER A 86 5.09 11.50 13.76
CA SER A 86 4.74 10.08 13.68
C SER A 86 4.45 9.62 12.25
N MET A 87 3.71 10.43 11.49
CA MET A 87 3.43 10.15 10.08
C MET A 87 4.70 10.12 9.22
N VAL A 88 5.60 11.09 9.42
CA VAL A 88 6.88 11.13 8.69
C VAL A 88 7.70 9.87 8.98
N VAL A 89 7.84 9.48 10.25
CA VAL A 89 8.59 8.28 10.66
C VAL A 89 8.03 7.01 10.00
N ASN A 90 6.71 6.90 9.83
CA ASN A 90 6.08 5.73 9.20
C ASN A 90 6.16 5.76 7.67
N ILE A 91 6.06 6.93 7.04
CA ILE A 91 6.05 7.07 5.59
C ILE A 91 7.45 6.95 5.00
N VAL A 92 8.49 7.49 5.65
CA VAL A 92 9.86 7.51 5.12
C VAL A 92 10.40 6.11 4.77
N PRO A 93 10.33 5.08 5.64
CA PRO A 93 10.81 3.74 5.28
C PRO A 93 10.06 3.14 4.09
N LEU A 94 8.76 3.39 3.97
CA LEU A 94 7.96 2.91 2.85
C LEU A 94 8.36 3.57 1.54
N LEU A 95 8.58 4.89 1.57
CA LEU A 95 9.05 5.62 0.39
C LEU A 95 10.46 5.17 -0.04
N ILE A 96 11.36 4.94 0.91
CA ILE A 96 12.70 4.42 0.62
C ILE A 96 12.60 3.05 -0.03
N THR A 97 11.81 2.14 0.53
CA THR A 97 11.61 0.79 -0.01
C THR A 97 10.98 0.84 -1.40
N ALA A 98 9.94 1.64 -1.60
CA ALA A 98 9.31 1.83 -2.89
C ALA A 98 10.27 2.45 -3.92
N GLY A 99 11.10 3.40 -3.49
CA GLY A 99 12.13 4.03 -4.33
C GLY A 99 13.19 3.04 -4.79
N ILE A 100 13.71 2.21 -3.89
CA ILE A 100 14.68 1.17 -4.21
C ILE A 100 14.08 0.15 -5.18
N MET A 101 12.86 -0.31 -4.94
CA MET A 101 12.16 -1.22 -5.85
C MET A 101 11.96 -0.61 -7.24
N GLY A 102 11.58 0.67 -7.30
CA GLY A 102 11.45 1.41 -8.56
C GLY A 102 12.78 1.49 -9.31
N TRP A 103 13.87 1.76 -8.59
CA TRP A 103 15.22 1.83 -9.16
C TRP A 103 15.70 0.47 -9.67
N MET A 104 15.42 -0.60 -8.95
CA MET A 104 15.73 -1.97 -9.38
C MET A 104 14.82 -2.48 -10.51
N GLY A 105 13.83 -1.71 -10.96
CA GLY A 105 12.91 -2.10 -12.02
C GLY A 105 11.91 -3.21 -11.61
N ILE A 106 11.72 -3.42 -10.31
CA ILE A 106 10.79 -4.42 -9.80
C ILE A 106 9.36 -3.95 -10.05
N SER A 107 8.61 -4.73 -10.82
CA SER A 107 7.21 -4.41 -11.14
C SER A 107 6.32 -4.53 -9.90
N MET A 108 5.41 -3.59 -9.71
CA MET A 108 4.35 -3.74 -8.72
C MET A 108 3.43 -4.89 -9.12
N LYS A 109 3.40 -5.91 -8.26
CA LYS A 109 2.51 -7.07 -8.35
C LYS A 109 1.56 -7.05 -7.15
N PRO A 110 0.41 -7.76 -7.19
CA PRO A 110 -0.48 -7.86 -6.04
C PRO A 110 0.22 -8.32 -4.77
N SER A 111 1.15 -9.26 -4.87
CA SER A 111 1.97 -9.73 -3.74
C SER A 111 2.84 -8.64 -3.13
N THR A 112 3.40 -7.76 -3.95
CA THR A 112 4.23 -6.64 -3.48
C THR A 112 3.40 -5.63 -2.69
N VAL A 113 2.19 -5.31 -3.17
CA VAL A 113 1.29 -4.39 -2.47
C VAL A 113 0.84 -4.98 -1.13
N LEU A 114 0.60 -6.31 -1.06
CA LEU A 114 0.33 -7.01 0.19
C LEU A 114 1.47 -6.86 1.21
N VAL A 115 2.72 -7.07 0.78
CA VAL A 115 3.89 -6.91 1.65
C VAL A 115 3.99 -5.48 2.18
N PHE A 116 3.76 -4.48 1.34
CA PHE A 116 3.71 -3.07 1.78
C PHE A 116 2.63 -2.81 2.81
N SER A 117 1.43 -3.38 2.62
CA SER A 117 0.32 -3.21 3.56
C SER A 117 0.63 -3.80 4.93
N VAL A 118 1.23 -5.01 4.97
CA VAL A 118 1.63 -5.67 6.21
C VAL A 118 2.76 -4.90 6.90
N ALA A 119 3.80 -4.51 6.16
CA ALA A 119 4.92 -3.73 6.69
C ALA A 119 4.45 -2.41 7.30
N LEU A 120 3.52 -1.72 6.64
CA LEU A 120 2.92 -0.50 7.14
C LEU A 120 2.16 -0.74 8.45
N GLY A 121 1.34 -1.80 8.51
CA GLY A 121 0.59 -2.15 9.72
C GLY A 121 1.51 -2.38 10.92
N ILE A 122 2.58 -3.15 10.74
CA ILE A 122 3.57 -3.42 11.79
C ILE A 122 4.27 -2.12 12.24
N THR A 123 4.71 -1.28 11.30
CA THR A 123 5.41 -0.03 11.61
C THR A 123 4.53 0.93 12.40
N ILE A 124 3.25 1.03 12.03
CA ILE A 124 2.28 1.87 12.73
C ILE A 124 2.00 1.35 14.14
N ASP A 125 1.84 0.03 14.31
CA ASP A 125 1.62 -0.58 15.63
C ASP A 125 2.78 -0.26 16.60
N VAL A 126 4.01 -0.45 16.15
CA VAL A 126 5.21 -0.10 16.91
C VAL A 126 5.23 1.40 17.29
N THR A 127 4.91 2.26 16.34
CA THR A 127 4.88 3.71 16.57
C THR A 127 3.80 4.11 17.59
N ILE A 128 2.60 3.53 17.49
CA ILE A 128 1.52 3.80 18.44
C ILE A 128 1.89 3.35 19.84
N ARG A 129 2.43 2.14 20.01
CA ARG A 129 2.88 1.63 21.32
C ARG A 129 3.92 2.55 21.94
N PHE A 130 4.94 2.92 21.16
CA PHE A 130 5.97 3.84 21.67
C PHE A 130 5.38 5.17 22.12
N LEU A 131 4.54 5.80 21.31
CA LEU A 131 3.94 7.09 21.61
C LEU A 131 2.96 7.04 22.79
N VAL A 132 2.20 5.96 22.94
CA VAL A 132 1.30 5.79 24.10
C VAL A 132 2.11 5.69 25.38
N ASN A 133 3.17 4.88 25.39
CA ASN A 133 4.05 4.76 26.57
C ASN A 133 4.77 6.07 26.86
N PHE A 134 5.27 6.75 25.83
CA PHE A 134 5.88 8.07 26.00
C PHE A 134 4.91 9.09 26.63
N LYS A 135 3.66 9.10 26.18
CA LYS A 135 2.63 9.99 26.77
C LYS A 135 2.34 9.63 28.23
N GLN A 136 2.34 8.34 28.57
CA GLN A 136 2.15 7.87 29.94
C GLN A 136 3.32 8.27 30.84
N GLU A 137 4.56 8.13 30.35
CA GLU A 137 5.75 8.57 31.10
C GLU A 137 5.76 10.08 31.35
N MET A 138 5.42 10.88 30.32
CA MET A 138 5.26 12.33 30.49
C MET A 138 4.16 12.72 31.49
N ALA A 139 3.13 11.90 31.65
CA ALA A 139 2.06 12.16 32.62
C ALA A 139 2.44 11.75 34.06
N ARG A 140 3.39 10.83 34.19
CA ARG A 140 3.85 10.32 35.52
C ARG A 140 5.00 11.13 36.11
N HIS A 141 5.85 11.65 35.24
CA HIS A 141 7.10 12.29 35.65
C HIS A 141 7.19 13.65 34.96
N ASP A 142 7.39 14.69 35.77
CA ASP A 142 7.61 16.08 35.31
C ASP A 142 9.11 16.34 35.02
N ASP A 143 9.77 15.30 34.49
CA ASP A 143 11.18 15.31 34.10
C ASP A 143 11.39 15.94 32.71
N SER A 144 12.66 16.08 32.32
CA SER A 144 12.97 16.58 30.98
C SER A 144 12.44 15.63 29.90
N ILE A 145 12.08 16.16 28.72
CA ILE A 145 11.60 15.39 27.57
C ILE A 145 12.63 14.30 27.21
N ALA A 146 13.92 14.58 27.32
CA ALA A 146 14.99 13.65 27.00
C ALA A 146 15.01 12.44 27.94
N ASP A 147 14.77 12.64 29.23
CA ASP A 147 14.74 11.58 30.23
C ASP A 147 13.51 10.68 30.02
N ASN A 148 12.35 11.28 29.75
CA ASN A 148 11.12 10.54 29.45
C ASN A 148 11.26 9.70 28.17
N VAL A 149 11.92 10.21 27.12
CA VAL A 149 12.23 9.44 25.91
C VAL A 149 13.16 8.28 26.25
N ARG A 150 14.22 8.50 27.03
CA ARG A 150 15.17 7.45 27.40
C ARG A 150 14.51 6.32 28.19
N ARG A 151 13.64 6.63 29.14
CA ARG A 151 12.86 5.64 29.91
C ARG A 151 11.91 4.86 28.99
N THR A 152 11.18 5.57 28.14
CA THR A 152 10.29 4.94 27.17
C THR A 152 11.04 3.97 26.24
N ILE A 153 12.22 4.35 25.76
CA ILE A 153 13.07 3.46 24.95
C ILE A 153 13.50 2.24 25.74
N HIS A 154 13.87 2.40 27.00
CA HIS A 154 14.31 1.27 27.85
C HIS A 154 13.17 0.30 28.10
N ASP A 155 11.98 0.79 28.43
CA ASP A 155 10.86 -0.05 28.84
C ASP A 155 10.10 -0.65 27.64
N THR A 156 9.98 0.11 26.56
CA THR A 156 9.23 -0.32 25.37
C THR A 156 10.14 -0.95 24.31
N GLY A 157 11.42 -0.57 24.28
CA GLY A 157 12.37 -0.99 23.24
C GLY A 157 12.59 -2.49 23.21
N LEU A 158 12.77 -3.13 24.36
CA LEU A 158 12.87 -4.59 24.46
C LEU A 158 11.62 -5.28 23.95
N SER A 159 10.45 -4.81 24.35
CA SER A 159 9.17 -5.35 23.89
C SER A 159 8.99 -5.22 22.37
N ILE A 160 9.40 -4.09 21.80
CA ILE A 160 9.35 -3.84 20.35
C ILE A 160 10.29 -4.79 19.60
N ILE A 161 11.53 -4.98 20.09
CA ILE A 161 12.49 -5.90 19.49
C ILE A 161 11.94 -7.33 19.50
N TYR A 162 11.40 -7.80 20.60
CA TYR A 162 10.81 -9.13 20.67
C TYR A 162 9.63 -9.30 19.71
N THR A 163 8.71 -8.35 19.64
CA THR A 163 7.56 -8.40 18.71
C THR A 163 7.95 -8.26 17.25
N SER A 164 9.11 -7.69 16.93
CA SER A 164 9.59 -7.57 15.55
C SER A 164 10.39 -8.79 15.09
N LEU A 165 10.89 -9.62 16.02
CA LEU A 165 11.69 -10.82 15.73
C LEU A 165 10.83 -12.10 15.60
N ILE A 166 9.63 -12.10 16.17
CA ILE A 166 8.67 -13.22 16.13
C ILE A 166 7.73 -13.07 14.95
#